data_8d16c2c3c955e71f68d65142655407b6
#
_entry.id   8d16c2c3c955e71f68d65142655407b6
#
_cell.length_a   1.000
_cell.length_b   1.000
_cell.length_c   1.000
_cell.angle_alpha   90.00
_cell.angle_beta   90.00
_cell.angle_gamma   90.00
#
_symmetry.space_group_name_H-M   'P 1'
#
loop_
_entity.id
_entity.type
_entity.pdbx_description
1 polymer ?
#
loop_
_entity_poly.entity_id
_entity_poly.type
_entity_poly.pdbx_seq_one_letter_code
_entity_poly.pdbx_strand_id
1 'polypeptide(L)'
;MAGRGREGQARLHQRGTNRTFDDEIRDICARFGLSVTLLVGDSRTIEVETGEVDLVFIDGDHSYEGVKNDFERFGRRVKVGGAVLFDDACDEAVFHTHSESVGKLLDEIVAQQSFRLVKSVNRLAHIERVR
;
A
#
# COMPACT_ATOMS: atom_id res chain seq x y z
N MET A 1 -16.25 31.72 -12.88
CA MET A 1 -17.00 30.73 -12.06
C MET A 1 -16.02 29.81 -11.37
N ALA A 2 -15.88 29.93 -10.08
CA ALA A 2 -14.96 29.13 -9.30
C ALA A 2 -15.58 27.77 -8.94
N GLY A 3 -15.05 26.68 -9.48
CA GLY A 3 -15.40 25.32 -9.08
C GLY A 3 -14.72 24.99 -7.75
N ARG A 4 -15.50 24.79 -6.70
CA ARG A 4 -15.01 24.38 -5.39
C ARG A 4 -14.60 22.92 -5.45
N GLY A 5 -13.30 22.64 -5.31
CA GLY A 5 -12.78 21.30 -5.04
C GLY A 5 -13.36 20.82 -3.69
N ARG A 6 -14.01 19.67 -3.71
CA ARG A 6 -14.43 18.99 -2.47
C ARG A 6 -13.22 18.27 -1.91
N GLU A 7 -12.60 18.85 -0.91
CA GLU A 7 -11.71 18.14 -0.01
C GLU A 7 -12.56 17.17 0.82
N GLY A 8 -12.52 15.89 0.45
CA GLY A 8 -13.12 14.81 1.22
C GLY A 8 -12.27 14.48 2.44
N GLN A 9 -12.35 15.28 3.49
CA GLN A 9 -11.83 14.88 4.79
C GLN A 9 -12.79 13.85 5.39
N ALA A 10 -12.37 12.60 5.47
CA ALA A 10 -13.05 11.58 6.24
C ALA A 10 -12.93 11.95 7.73
N ARG A 11 -13.93 12.65 8.25
CA ARG A 11 -14.07 12.91 9.68
C ARG A 11 -14.70 11.70 10.35
N LEU A 12 -13.88 10.88 10.99
CA LEU A 12 -14.38 9.95 11.99
C LEU A 12 -14.90 10.77 13.18
N HIS A 13 -16.22 10.70 13.40
CA HIS A 13 -16.88 11.30 14.56
C HIS A 13 -16.49 10.53 15.81
N GLN A 14 -15.47 10.98 16.51
CA GLN A 14 -15.23 10.58 17.89
C GLN A 14 -15.52 11.72 18.87
N ARG A 15 -16.12 11.36 19.98
CA ARG A 15 -16.58 12.26 21.03
C ARG A 15 -15.46 13.16 21.55
N GLY A 16 -15.57 14.46 21.36
CA GLY A 16 -15.03 15.47 22.25
C GLY A 16 -13.54 15.82 22.14
N THR A 17 -12.78 15.33 21.14
CA THR A 17 -11.41 15.77 20.89
C THR A 17 -11.25 16.20 19.44
N ASN A 18 -10.68 17.39 19.21
CA ASN A 18 -10.31 17.89 17.88
C ASN A 18 -9.08 17.17 17.29
N ARG A 19 -8.87 15.90 17.64
CA ARG A 19 -7.72 15.11 17.18
C ARG A 19 -7.95 14.65 15.75
N THR A 20 -6.92 14.78 14.93
CA THR A 20 -6.90 14.27 13.56
C THR A 20 -6.46 12.80 13.54
N PHE A 21 -6.73 12.11 12.44
CA PHE A 21 -6.22 10.75 12.20
C PHE A 21 -4.67 10.70 12.27
N ASP A 22 -4.01 11.74 11.78
CA ASP A 22 -2.55 11.87 11.84
C ASP A 22 -2.04 11.94 13.28
N ASP A 23 -2.74 12.64 14.16
CA ASP A 23 -2.40 12.72 15.59
C ASP A 23 -2.50 11.34 16.26
N GLU A 24 -3.53 10.57 15.91
CA GLU A 24 -3.72 9.23 16.45
C GLU A 24 -2.60 8.27 16.00
N ILE A 25 -2.22 8.29 14.72
CA ILE A 25 -1.11 7.48 14.21
C ILE A 25 0.20 7.84 14.93
N ARG A 26 0.51 9.14 15.05
CA ARG A 26 1.73 9.60 15.73
C ARG A 26 1.78 9.14 17.18
N ASP A 27 0.66 9.22 17.89
CA ASP A 27 0.58 8.79 19.27
C ASP A 27 0.75 7.28 19.43
N ILE A 28 0.14 6.49 18.56
CA ILE A 28 0.30 5.03 18.58
C ILE A 28 1.77 4.68 18.30
N CYS A 29 2.38 5.25 17.29
CA CYS A 29 3.78 5.01 16.98
C CYS A 29 4.70 5.41 18.14
N ALA A 30 4.45 6.55 18.78
CA ALA A 30 5.23 7.02 19.91
C ALA A 30 5.15 6.05 21.11
N ARG A 31 3.98 5.47 21.39
CA ARG A 31 3.81 4.47 22.47
C ARG A 31 4.69 3.23 22.26
N PHE A 32 4.94 2.85 21.03
CA PHE A 32 5.78 1.70 20.68
C PHE A 32 7.23 2.10 20.36
N GLY A 33 7.61 3.34 20.56
CA GLY A 33 8.96 3.83 20.24
C GLY A 33 9.26 3.84 18.73
N LEU A 34 8.22 3.94 17.89
CA LEU A 34 8.35 3.95 16.45
C LEU A 34 8.40 5.39 15.93
N SER A 35 9.25 5.64 14.94
CA SER A 35 9.27 6.87 14.17
C SER A 35 8.40 6.72 12.92
N VAL A 36 7.53 7.69 12.66
CA VAL A 36 6.65 7.71 11.49
C VAL A 36 6.71 9.05 10.77
N THR A 37 6.80 9.00 9.45
CA THR A 37 6.63 10.16 8.58
C THR A 37 5.36 9.98 7.78
N LEU A 38 4.43 10.94 7.90
CA LEU A 38 3.17 10.94 7.17
C LEU A 38 3.31 11.87 5.96
N LEU A 39 3.09 11.33 4.78
CA LEU A 39 3.10 12.06 3.52
C LEU A 39 1.70 11.96 2.90
N VAL A 40 1.07 13.09 2.67
CA VAL A 40 -0.28 13.16 2.08
C VAL A 40 -0.16 13.65 0.64
N GLY A 41 -0.60 12.82 -0.30
CA GLY A 41 -0.53 13.16 -1.71
C GLY A 41 -0.94 12.00 -2.62
N ASP A 42 -0.87 12.24 -3.91
CA ASP A 42 -1.11 11.23 -4.93
C ASP A 42 0.15 10.37 -5.09
N SER A 43 0.02 9.05 -4.92
CA SER A 43 1.14 8.11 -5.05
C SER A 43 1.82 8.14 -6.42
N ARG A 44 1.13 8.62 -7.44
CA ARG A 44 1.68 8.77 -8.80
C ARG A 44 2.68 9.93 -8.93
N THR A 45 2.59 10.93 -8.06
CA THR A 45 3.36 12.18 -8.19
C THR A 45 4.14 12.55 -6.95
N ILE A 46 3.75 12.04 -5.77
CA ILE A 46 4.43 12.37 -4.51
C ILE A 46 5.90 11.91 -4.54
N GLU A 47 6.79 12.79 -4.12
CA GLU A 47 8.20 12.45 -3.96
C GLU A 47 8.45 11.84 -2.57
N VAL A 48 9.07 10.68 -2.56
CA VAL A 48 9.46 9.97 -1.34
C VAL A 48 10.96 9.68 -1.41
N GLU A 49 11.71 10.41 -0.62
CA GLU A 49 13.15 10.24 -0.51
C GLU A 49 13.48 9.07 0.42
N THR A 50 13.44 7.87 -0.11
CA THR A 50 13.94 6.68 0.56
C THR A 50 14.86 5.92 -0.39
N GLY A 51 15.89 5.29 0.18
CA GLY A 51 16.66 4.27 -0.52
C GLY A 51 15.92 2.93 -0.55
N GLU A 52 16.65 1.84 -0.40
CA GLU A 52 16.06 0.51 -0.25
C GLU A 52 15.30 0.42 1.08
N VAL A 53 14.20 -0.31 1.07
CA VAL A 53 13.34 -0.54 2.23
C VAL A 53 13.20 -2.03 2.50
N ASP A 54 12.84 -2.39 3.73
CA ASP A 54 12.64 -3.78 4.14
C ASP A 54 11.28 -4.32 3.71
N LEU A 55 10.26 -3.47 3.73
CA LEU A 55 8.89 -3.84 3.43
C LEU A 55 8.14 -2.67 2.81
N VAL A 56 7.30 -2.98 1.84
CA VAL A 56 6.27 -2.09 1.29
C VAL A 56 4.92 -2.74 1.43
N PHE A 57 3.93 -2.02 1.93
CA PHE A 57 2.54 -2.43 1.95
C PHE A 57 1.73 -1.55 1.00
N ILE A 58 1.12 -2.15 -0.01
CA ILE A 58 0.33 -1.47 -1.03
C ILE A 58 -1.15 -1.73 -0.75
N ASP A 59 -1.84 -0.68 -0.35
CA ASP A 59 -3.26 -0.67 0.03
C ASP A 59 -3.93 0.63 -0.44
N GLY A 60 -3.63 1.04 -1.66
CA GLY A 60 -4.16 2.24 -2.28
C GLY A 60 -5.23 1.94 -3.33
N ASP A 61 -5.11 2.57 -4.49
CA ASP A 61 -5.97 2.32 -5.64
C ASP A 61 -5.73 0.89 -6.18
N HIS A 62 -6.74 0.03 -6.05
CA HIS A 62 -6.67 -1.38 -6.48
C HIS A 62 -7.09 -1.60 -7.95
N SER A 63 -7.22 -0.54 -8.75
CA SER A 63 -7.22 -0.69 -10.20
C SER A 63 -5.87 -1.25 -10.67
N TYR A 64 -5.84 -1.94 -11.79
CA TYR A 64 -4.58 -2.48 -12.34
C TYR A 64 -3.52 -1.40 -12.50
N GLU A 65 -3.88 -0.24 -13.06
CA GLU A 65 -2.96 0.87 -13.26
C GLU A 65 -2.49 1.51 -11.95
N GLY A 66 -3.38 1.63 -10.95
CA GLY A 66 -3.05 2.17 -9.64
C GLY A 66 -2.05 1.29 -8.91
N VAL A 67 -2.35 0.00 -8.75
CA VAL A 67 -1.46 -0.92 -8.05
C VAL A 67 -0.14 -1.15 -8.80
N LYS A 68 -0.16 -1.13 -10.13
CA LYS A 68 1.06 -1.21 -10.94
C LYS A 68 1.96 0.00 -10.71
N ASN A 69 1.39 1.20 -10.71
CA ASN A 69 2.13 2.42 -10.40
C ASN A 69 2.78 2.36 -9.02
N ASP A 70 2.03 1.94 -8.00
CA ASP A 70 2.54 1.84 -6.64
C ASP A 70 3.66 0.80 -6.52
N PHE A 71 3.51 -0.35 -7.18
CA PHE A 71 4.56 -1.35 -7.22
C PHE A 71 5.82 -0.84 -7.93
N GLU A 72 5.69 -0.22 -9.11
CA GLU A 72 6.85 0.27 -9.87
C GLU A 72 7.59 1.39 -9.13
N ARG A 73 6.87 2.28 -8.44
CA ARG A 73 7.47 3.41 -7.72
C ARG A 73 8.02 3.03 -6.35
N PHE A 74 7.35 2.16 -5.62
CA PHE A 74 7.67 1.85 -4.23
C PHE A 74 8.01 0.37 -4.01
N GLY A 75 7.26 -0.56 -4.57
CA GLY A 75 7.50 -1.99 -4.39
C GLY A 75 8.89 -2.43 -4.85
N ARG A 76 9.39 -1.87 -5.95
CA ARG A 76 10.72 -2.16 -6.46
C ARG A 76 11.88 -1.64 -5.60
N ARG A 77 11.60 -0.80 -4.60
CA ARG A 77 12.61 -0.33 -3.64
C ARG A 77 12.90 -1.31 -2.52
N VAL A 78 12.14 -2.39 -2.43
CA VAL A 78 12.38 -3.42 -1.46
C VAL A 78 13.72 -4.10 -1.75
N LYS A 79 14.57 -4.26 -0.73
CA LYS A 79 15.85 -4.94 -0.85
C LYS A 79 15.66 -6.43 -1.15
N VAL A 80 16.69 -7.10 -1.65
CA VAL A 80 16.69 -8.58 -1.80
C VAL A 80 16.44 -9.23 -0.43
N GLY A 81 15.49 -10.16 -0.37
CA GLY A 81 14.99 -10.76 0.87
C GLY A 81 13.91 -9.94 1.58
N GLY A 82 13.59 -8.74 1.10
CA GLY A 82 12.51 -7.92 1.64
C GLY A 82 11.15 -8.26 1.02
N ALA A 83 10.09 -7.73 1.62
CA ALA A 83 8.71 -8.10 1.34
C ALA A 83 7.89 -6.98 0.69
N VAL A 84 7.03 -7.34 -0.26
CA VAL A 84 5.92 -6.49 -0.68
C VAL A 84 4.62 -7.19 -0.33
N LEU A 85 3.73 -6.48 0.35
CA LEU A 85 2.39 -6.92 0.69
C LEU A 85 1.38 -6.15 -0.15
N PHE A 86 0.40 -6.86 -0.70
CA PHE A 86 -0.71 -6.28 -1.45
C PHE A 86 -2.01 -6.60 -0.74
N ASP A 87 -2.81 -5.59 -0.42
CA ASP A 87 -4.22 -5.81 -0.08
C ASP A 87 -5.07 -5.95 -1.36
N ASP A 88 -6.29 -6.40 -1.20
CA ASP A 88 -7.23 -6.66 -2.31
C ASP A 88 -6.68 -7.60 -3.40
N ALA A 89 -5.76 -8.48 -3.03
CA ALA A 89 -5.15 -9.44 -3.97
C ALA A 89 -6.08 -10.57 -4.40
N CYS A 90 -7.19 -10.80 -3.69
CA CYS A 90 -8.20 -11.80 -4.00
C CYS A 90 -9.60 -11.21 -3.94
N ASP A 91 -10.53 -11.77 -4.71
CA ASP A 91 -11.96 -11.51 -4.57
C ASP A 91 -12.51 -12.28 -3.35
N GLU A 92 -13.18 -11.59 -2.42
CA GLU A 92 -13.83 -12.23 -1.26
C GLU A 92 -14.88 -13.27 -1.66
N ALA A 93 -15.51 -13.13 -2.81
CA ALA A 93 -16.54 -14.05 -3.29
C ALA A 93 -15.94 -15.37 -3.81
N VAL A 94 -14.67 -15.41 -4.13
CA VAL A 94 -14.01 -16.59 -4.70
C VAL A 94 -12.63 -16.74 -4.06
N PHE A 95 -12.56 -17.46 -2.96
CA PHE A 95 -11.37 -17.65 -2.09
C PHE A 95 -10.07 -18.15 -2.78
N HIS A 96 -10.06 -18.33 -4.08
CA HIS A 96 -8.95 -18.94 -4.81
C HIS A 96 -8.57 -18.23 -6.11
N THR A 97 -9.25 -17.17 -6.47
CA THR A 97 -8.88 -16.37 -7.65
C THR A 97 -8.43 -14.99 -7.22
N HIS A 98 -7.27 -14.59 -7.70
CA HIS A 98 -6.80 -13.23 -7.56
C HIS A 98 -7.85 -12.28 -8.19
N SER A 99 -8.01 -11.08 -7.64
CA SER A 99 -8.80 -10.04 -8.31
C SER A 99 -8.24 -9.80 -9.72
N GLU A 100 -9.08 -9.46 -10.66
CA GLU A 100 -8.62 -9.22 -12.04
C GLU A 100 -7.54 -8.15 -12.13
N SER A 101 -7.49 -7.23 -11.17
CA SER A 101 -6.56 -6.11 -11.13
C SER A 101 -5.24 -6.45 -10.44
N VAL A 102 -5.29 -6.69 -9.13
CA VAL A 102 -4.09 -6.95 -8.31
C VAL A 102 -3.52 -8.33 -8.60
N GLY A 103 -4.38 -9.33 -8.78
CA GLY A 103 -3.95 -10.69 -9.11
C GLY A 103 -3.25 -10.79 -10.45
N LYS A 104 -3.75 -10.11 -11.46
CA LYS A 104 -3.08 -10.03 -12.78
C LYS A 104 -1.68 -9.44 -12.64
N LEU A 105 -1.53 -8.35 -11.89
CA LEU A 105 -0.22 -7.75 -11.66
C LEU A 105 0.72 -8.69 -10.91
N LEU A 106 0.23 -9.41 -9.89
CA LEU A 106 1.02 -10.39 -9.15
C LEU A 106 1.58 -11.48 -10.05
N ASP A 107 0.75 -12.04 -10.94
CA ASP A 107 1.16 -13.05 -11.91
C ASP A 107 2.26 -12.50 -12.84
N GLU A 108 2.13 -11.28 -13.32
CA GLU A 108 3.12 -10.62 -14.15
C GLU A 108 4.45 -10.38 -13.41
N ILE A 109 4.39 -9.94 -12.14
CA ILE A 109 5.59 -9.71 -11.32
C ILE A 109 6.34 -11.01 -11.07
N VAL A 110 5.62 -12.06 -10.67
CA VAL A 110 6.22 -13.38 -10.38
C VAL A 110 6.80 -13.99 -11.64
N ALA A 111 6.17 -13.82 -12.79
CA ALA A 111 6.68 -14.30 -14.09
C ALA A 111 8.03 -13.68 -14.47
N GLN A 112 8.35 -12.48 -13.99
CA GLN A 112 9.66 -11.82 -14.21
C GLN A 112 10.81 -12.45 -13.39
N GLN A 113 10.50 -13.34 -12.46
CA GLN A 113 11.47 -14.08 -11.63
C GLN A 113 12.36 -13.21 -10.72
N SER A 114 12.06 -11.94 -10.55
CA SER A 114 12.73 -11.05 -9.58
C SER A 114 12.04 -11.05 -8.21
N PHE A 115 10.82 -11.52 -8.18
CA PHE A 115 10.00 -11.75 -6.99
C PHE A 115 9.39 -13.14 -7.02
N ARG A 116 9.14 -13.68 -5.83
CA ARG A 116 8.40 -14.94 -5.67
C ARG A 116 7.18 -14.72 -4.78
N LEU A 117 6.10 -15.42 -5.06
CA LEU A 117 4.95 -15.48 -4.16
C LEU A 117 5.33 -16.35 -2.96
N VAL A 118 5.24 -15.79 -1.77
CA VAL A 118 5.49 -16.50 -0.51
C VAL A 118 4.20 -17.09 0.02
N LYS A 119 3.15 -16.29 0.10
CA LYS A 119 1.86 -16.70 0.66
C LYS A 119 0.75 -15.73 0.27
N SER A 120 -0.46 -16.25 0.13
CA SER A 120 -1.69 -15.47 0.12
C SER A 120 -2.59 -15.93 1.26
N VAL A 121 -3.16 -14.98 2.00
CA VAL A 121 -4.10 -15.24 3.10
C VAL A 121 -5.26 -14.26 2.98
N ASN A 122 -6.45 -14.79 2.78
CA ASN A 122 -7.64 -13.97 2.51
C ASN A 122 -7.38 -13.01 1.34
N ARG A 123 -7.44 -11.72 1.59
CA ARG A 123 -7.22 -10.66 0.59
C ARG A 123 -5.76 -10.22 0.46
N LEU A 124 -4.89 -10.68 1.35
CA LEU A 124 -3.51 -10.26 1.42
C LEU A 124 -2.59 -11.22 0.65
N ALA A 125 -1.74 -10.68 -0.23
CA ALA A 125 -0.66 -11.42 -0.87
C ALA A 125 0.70 -10.89 -0.42
N HIS A 126 1.63 -11.82 -0.16
CA HIS A 126 3.01 -11.56 0.20
C HIS A 126 3.94 -12.06 -0.89
N ILE A 127 4.71 -11.18 -1.49
CA ILE A 127 5.82 -11.52 -2.37
C ILE A 127 7.15 -11.08 -1.76
N GLU A 128 8.21 -11.79 -2.07
CA GLU A 128 9.58 -11.51 -1.62
C GLU A 128 10.48 -11.24 -2.81
N ARG A 129 11.33 -10.22 -2.70
CA ARG A 129 12.36 -9.96 -3.71
C ARG A 129 13.49 -10.99 -3.62
N VAL A 130 13.79 -11.68 -4.72
CA VAL A 130 14.82 -12.73 -4.77
C VAL A 130 16.08 -12.31 -5.52
N ARG A 131 16.01 -11.22 -6.29
CA ARG A 131 17.16 -10.63 -7.01
C ARG A 131 16.88 -9.21 -7.53
#